data_bef809542ad10065e3689e72ea744934
#
_entry.id   bef809542ad10065e3689e72ea744934
#
_cell.length_a   1.000
_cell.length_b   1.000
_cell.length_c   1.000
_cell.angle_alpha   90.00
_cell.angle_beta   90.00
_cell.angle_gamma   90.00
#
_symmetry.space_group_name_H-M   'P 1'
#
loop_
_entity.id
_entity.type
_entity.pdbx_description
1 polymer ?
#
loop_
_entity_poly.entity_id
_entity_poly.type
_entity_poly.pdbx_seq_one_letter_code
_entity_poly.pdbx_strand_id
1 'polypeptide(L)'
;MVTITLPKTIFEVLRKISKERDMTIDEYLTEVVIQNIDPQERTREYIAAALELMEQAEEEFKKGDLRQASKKIWGAATLAIKAYAYAKEGRRLSSHGELWEYKSKVAEELGDWVHD
;
A
#
# COMPACT_ATOMS: atom_id res chain seq x y z
N MET A 1 10.66 -11.38 -4.23
CA MET A 1 10.47 -11.00 -2.81
C MET A 1 11.82 -10.98 -2.10
N VAL A 2 12.03 -10.00 -1.26
CA VAL A 2 13.30 -9.82 -0.54
C VAL A 2 13.06 -9.98 0.96
N THR A 3 13.98 -10.65 1.63
CA THR A 3 13.91 -10.86 3.07
C THR A 3 15.04 -10.10 3.75
N ILE A 4 14.74 -9.41 4.85
CA ILE A 4 15.74 -8.72 5.65
C ILE A 4 15.70 -9.22 7.09
N THR A 5 16.81 -9.11 7.79
CA THR A 5 16.91 -9.47 9.20
C THR A 5 16.98 -8.21 10.04
N LEU A 6 16.15 -8.14 11.07
CA LEU A 6 16.09 -6.99 11.96
C LEU A 6 16.44 -7.39 13.39
N PRO A 7 17.06 -6.50 14.18
CA PRO A 7 17.18 -6.71 15.61
C PRO A 7 15.79 -6.85 16.23
N LYS A 8 15.67 -7.74 17.22
CA LYS A 8 14.38 -8.01 17.86
C LYS A 8 13.72 -6.74 18.40
N THR A 9 14.50 -5.86 19.03
CA THR A 9 13.99 -4.61 19.58
C THR A 9 13.34 -3.74 18.50
N ILE A 10 13.98 -3.65 17.33
CA ILE A 10 13.46 -2.86 16.20
C ILE A 10 12.17 -3.49 15.65
N PHE A 11 12.14 -4.80 15.52
CA PHE A 11 10.93 -5.49 15.09
C PHE A 11 9.75 -5.24 16.03
N GLU A 12 10.00 -5.28 17.34
CA GLU A 12 8.94 -5.02 18.34
C GLU A 12 8.40 -3.60 18.23
N VAL A 13 9.27 -2.61 18.00
CA VAL A 13 8.87 -1.21 17.82
C VAL A 13 8.02 -1.07 16.54
N LEU A 14 8.48 -1.68 15.44
CA LEU A 14 7.74 -1.65 14.17
C LEU A 14 6.36 -2.27 14.33
N ARG A 15 6.27 -3.39 15.02
CA ARG A 15 4.99 -4.07 15.27
C ARG A 15 4.04 -3.18 16.05
N LYS A 16 4.55 -2.50 17.06
CA LYS A 16 3.76 -1.58 17.88
C LYS A 16 3.22 -0.40 17.06
N ILE A 17 4.11 0.23 16.28
CA ILE A 17 3.74 1.40 15.48
C ILE A 17 2.71 1.00 14.41
N SER A 18 2.94 -0.09 13.71
CA SER A 18 2.03 -0.53 12.66
C SER A 18 0.65 -0.88 13.23
N LYS A 19 0.61 -1.50 14.39
CA LYS A 19 -0.65 -1.82 15.06
C LYS A 19 -1.40 -0.54 15.46
N GLU A 20 -0.70 0.45 15.99
CA GLU A 20 -1.31 1.74 16.36
C GLU A 20 -1.89 2.46 15.15
N ARG A 21 -1.28 2.28 13.97
CA ARG A 21 -1.71 2.91 12.73
C ARG A 21 -2.66 2.04 11.90
N ASP A 22 -3.02 0.87 12.43
CA ASP A 22 -3.87 -0.10 11.74
C ASP A 22 -3.31 -0.47 10.36
N MET A 23 -2.02 -0.77 10.35
CA MET A 23 -1.26 -1.14 9.15
C MET A 23 -0.48 -2.42 9.41
N THR A 24 -0.10 -3.13 8.34
CA THR A 24 0.88 -4.20 8.46
C THR A 24 2.27 -3.58 8.55
N ILE A 25 3.25 -4.36 9.01
CA ILE A 25 4.65 -3.90 9.05
C ILE A 25 5.13 -3.57 7.65
N ASP A 26 4.77 -4.39 6.66
CA ASP A 26 5.14 -4.18 5.26
C ASP A 26 4.61 -2.85 4.74
N GLU A 27 3.34 -2.54 5.02
CA GLU A 27 2.73 -1.28 4.64
C GLU A 27 3.45 -0.10 5.27
N TYR A 28 3.75 -0.21 6.56
CA TYR A 28 4.44 0.85 7.29
C TYR A 28 5.85 1.10 6.74
N LEU A 29 6.60 0.02 6.49
CA LEU A 29 7.95 0.14 5.93
C LEU A 29 7.93 0.77 4.54
N THR A 30 6.96 0.38 3.71
CA THR A 30 6.79 0.97 2.38
C THR A 30 6.56 2.47 2.50
N GLU A 31 5.69 2.89 3.42
CA GLU A 31 5.44 4.31 3.66
C GLU A 31 6.68 5.07 4.09
N VAL A 32 7.43 4.51 5.05
CA VAL A 32 8.65 5.15 5.56
C VAL A 32 9.67 5.34 4.43
N VAL A 33 9.88 4.32 3.61
CA VAL A 33 10.83 4.40 2.51
C VAL A 33 10.39 5.44 1.48
N ILE A 34 9.13 5.40 1.06
CA ILE A 34 8.64 6.32 0.04
C ILE A 34 8.67 7.77 0.52
N GLN A 35 8.40 8.01 1.80
CA GLN A 35 8.48 9.38 2.35
C GLN A 35 9.91 9.92 2.44
N ASN A 36 10.90 9.06 2.33
CA ASN A 36 12.31 9.45 2.38
C ASN A 36 12.99 9.55 1.01
N ILE A 37 12.26 9.37 -0.07
CA ILE A 37 12.79 9.58 -1.42
C ILE A 37 12.32 10.95 -1.95
N ASP A 38 12.86 11.36 -3.10
CA ASP A 38 12.50 12.61 -3.75
C ASP A 38 10.99 12.66 -3.98
N PRO A 39 10.31 13.75 -3.55
CA PRO A 39 8.87 13.89 -3.78
C PRO A 39 8.42 13.67 -5.22
N GLN A 40 9.26 14.05 -6.19
CA GLN A 40 8.93 13.89 -7.61
C GLN A 40 8.89 12.43 -8.03
N GLU A 41 9.50 11.54 -7.26
CA GLU A 41 9.55 10.11 -7.56
C GLU A 41 8.56 9.27 -6.76
N ARG A 42 7.90 9.86 -5.78
CA ARG A 42 7.01 9.12 -4.87
C ARG A 42 5.86 8.43 -5.58
N THR A 43 5.19 9.14 -6.48
CA THR A 43 4.07 8.56 -7.24
C THR A 43 4.53 7.35 -8.04
N ARG A 44 5.67 7.48 -8.70
CA ARG A 44 6.26 6.41 -9.50
C ARG A 44 6.57 5.17 -8.67
N GLU A 45 7.15 5.38 -7.48
CA GLU A 45 7.50 4.27 -6.59
C GLU A 45 6.27 3.59 -6.00
N TYR A 46 5.21 4.35 -5.68
CA TYR A 46 3.95 3.75 -5.27
C TYR A 46 3.39 2.83 -6.36
N ILE A 47 3.43 3.28 -7.61
CA ILE A 47 2.93 2.51 -8.75
C ILE A 47 3.78 1.25 -8.95
N ALA A 48 5.11 1.38 -8.91
CA ALA A 48 6.01 0.25 -9.06
C ALA A 48 5.75 -0.82 -8.00
N ALA A 49 5.60 -0.40 -6.74
CA ALA A 49 5.30 -1.32 -5.64
C ALA A 49 3.93 -1.98 -5.82
N ALA A 50 2.93 -1.23 -6.29
CA ALA A 50 1.60 -1.79 -6.56
C ALA A 50 1.67 -2.88 -7.63
N LEU A 51 2.42 -2.66 -8.70
CA LEU A 51 2.59 -3.64 -9.76
C LEU A 51 3.30 -4.91 -9.28
N GLU A 52 4.32 -4.76 -8.44
CA GLU A 52 5.01 -5.90 -7.83
C GLU A 52 4.06 -6.73 -6.96
N LEU A 53 3.21 -6.08 -6.19
CA LEU A 53 2.23 -6.78 -5.37
C LEU A 53 1.20 -7.53 -6.22
N MET A 54 0.82 -6.97 -7.37
CA MET A 54 -0.07 -7.68 -8.30
C MET A 54 0.59 -8.92 -8.88
N GLU A 55 1.87 -8.87 -9.22
CA GLU A 55 2.62 -10.05 -9.66
C GLU A 55 2.67 -11.12 -8.56
N GLN A 56 2.93 -10.70 -7.32
CA GLN A 56 2.94 -11.62 -6.19
C GLN A 56 1.57 -12.23 -5.95
N ALA A 57 0.50 -11.44 -6.12
CA ALA A 57 -0.87 -11.95 -6.00
C ALA A 57 -1.15 -13.04 -7.03
N GLU A 58 -0.71 -12.83 -8.26
CA GLU A 58 -0.86 -13.82 -9.32
C GLU A 58 -0.13 -15.12 -9.00
N GLU A 59 1.09 -15.02 -8.47
CA GLU A 59 1.86 -16.20 -8.04
C GLU A 59 1.14 -16.96 -6.93
N GLU A 60 0.61 -16.26 -5.93
CA GLU A 60 -0.12 -16.88 -4.84
C GLU A 60 -1.42 -17.53 -5.31
N PHE A 61 -2.09 -16.89 -6.26
CA PHE A 61 -3.29 -17.44 -6.87
C PHE A 61 -2.99 -18.76 -7.61
N LYS A 62 -1.89 -18.81 -8.35
CA LYS A 62 -1.46 -20.01 -9.06
C LYS A 62 -1.12 -21.17 -8.11
N LYS A 63 -0.62 -20.83 -6.92
CA LYS A 63 -0.35 -21.83 -5.89
C LYS A 63 -1.61 -22.31 -5.18
N GLY A 64 -2.73 -21.65 -5.40
CA GLY A 64 -3.98 -21.95 -4.72
C GLY A 64 -4.13 -21.27 -3.37
N ASP A 65 -3.22 -20.37 -3.01
CA ASP A 65 -3.28 -19.62 -1.75
C ASP A 65 -4.11 -18.35 -1.94
N LEU A 66 -5.43 -18.50 -1.87
CA LEU A 66 -6.35 -17.40 -2.12
C LEU A 66 -6.28 -16.32 -1.04
N ARG A 67 -5.95 -16.70 0.18
CA ARG A 67 -5.83 -15.75 1.28
C ARG A 67 -4.65 -14.80 1.06
N GLN A 68 -3.49 -15.35 0.68
CA GLN A 68 -2.31 -14.53 0.40
C GLN A 68 -2.51 -13.70 -0.86
N ALA A 69 -3.13 -14.27 -1.89
CA ALA A 69 -3.46 -13.54 -3.11
C ALA A 69 -4.34 -12.32 -2.80
N SER A 70 -5.36 -12.50 -1.97
CA SER A 70 -6.26 -11.40 -1.57
C SER A 70 -5.52 -10.31 -0.82
N LYS A 71 -4.61 -10.67 0.09
CA LYS A 71 -3.80 -9.68 0.82
C LYS A 71 -2.93 -8.87 -0.11
N LYS A 72 -2.32 -9.51 -1.11
CA LYS A 72 -1.47 -8.83 -2.08
C LYS A 72 -2.28 -7.89 -2.97
N ILE A 73 -3.47 -8.32 -3.38
CA ILE A 73 -4.38 -7.47 -4.18
C ILE A 73 -4.78 -6.24 -3.38
N TRP A 74 -5.15 -6.41 -2.11
CA TRP A 74 -5.48 -5.29 -1.24
C TRP A 74 -4.32 -4.33 -1.10
N GLY A 75 -3.11 -4.85 -0.87
CA GLY A 75 -1.90 -4.03 -0.79
C GLY A 75 -1.66 -3.24 -2.08
N ALA A 76 -1.81 -3.89 -3.23
CA ALA A 76 -1.66 -3.21 -4.52
C ALA A 76 -2.68 -2.10 -4.69
N ALA A 77 -3.94 -2.36 -4.34
CA ALA A 77 -5.02 -1.37 -4.44
C ALA A 77 -4.75 -0.15 -3.54
N THR A 78 -4.29 -0.38 -2.31
CA THR A 78 -3.98 0.73 -1.40
C THR A 78 -2.83 1.58 -1.92
N LEU A 79 -1.79 0.98 -2.47
CA LEU A 79 -0.67 1.73 -3.04
C LEU A 79 -1.08 2.52 -4.28
N ALA A 80 -1.96 1.96 -5.11
CA ALA A 80 -2.50 2.67 -6.27
C ALA A 80 -3.29 3.92 -5.85
N ILE A 81 -4.11 3.79 -4.80
CA ILE A 81 -4.89 4.92 -4.27
C ILE A 81 -3.95 5.98 -3.68
N LYS A 82 -2.90 5.57 -2.98
CA LYS A 82 -1.89 6.49 -2.45
C LYS A 82 -1.17 7.22 -3.57
N ALA A 83 -0.84 6.52 -4.65
CA ALA A 83 -0.21 7.13 -5.82
C ALA A 83 -1.12 8.21 -6.42
N TYR A 84 -2.40 7.91 -6.57
CA TYR A 84 -3.38 8.83 -7.12
C TYR A 84 -3.52 10.08 -6.24
N ALA A 85 -3.67 9.89 -4.93
CA ALA A 85 -3.80 11.00 -4.00
C ALA A 85 -2.58 11.90 -4.02
N TYR A 86 -1.40 11.30 -4.09
CA TYR A 86 -0.16 12.06 -4.10
C TYR A 86 0.03 12.83 -5.42
N ALA A 87 -0.24 12.17 -6.54
CA ALA A 87 -0.09 12.79 -7.86
C ALA A 87 -1.08 13.94 -8.06
N LYS A 88 -2.33 13.77 -7.61
CA LYS A 88 -3.38 14.75 -7.84
C LYS A 88 -3.37 15.90 -6.84
N GLU A 89 -3.15 15.61 -5.57
CA GLU A 89 -3.30 16.59 -4.49
C GLU A 89 -2.05 16.77 -3.63
N GLY A 90 -0.98 16.01 -3.89
CA GLY A 90 0.19 16.00 -3.03
C GLY A 90 -0.12 15.47 -1.63
N ARG A 91 -1.23 14.74 -1.50
CA ARG A 91 -1.74 14.29 -0.20
C ARG A 91 -1.19 12.91 0.15
N ARG A 92 -0.68 12.79 1.36
CA ARG A 92 -0.24 11.51 1.91
C ARG A 92 -1.36 10.87 2.71
N LEU A 93 -1.69 9.62 2.37
CA LEU A 93 -2.67 8.83 3.11
C LEU A 93 -1.93 7.88 4.03
N SER A 94 -2.09 8.05 5.34
CA SER A 94 -1.27 7.34 6.34
C SER A 94 -2.05 6.33 7.19
N SER A 95 -3.36 6.21 6.99
CA SER A 95 -4.18 5.26 7.74
C SER A 95 -5.22 4.62 6.83
N HIS A 96 -5.75 3.47 7.27
CA HIS A 96 -6.82 2.80 6.53
C HIS A 96 -8.09 3.67 6.47
N GLY A 97 -8.36 4.45 7.51
CA GLY A 97 -9.48 5.38 7.51
C GLY A 97 -9.37 6.41 6.41
N GLU A 98 -8.20 7.03 6.27
CA GLU A 98 -7.95 8.00 5.20
C GLU A 98 -8.04 7.34 3.82
N LEU A 99 -7.55 6.11 3.69
CA LEU A 99 -7.65 5.35 2.45
C LEU A 99 -9.10 5.11 2.05
N TRP A 100 -9.95 4.72 2.99
CA TRP A 100 -11.36 4.48 2.72
C TRP A 100 -12.09 5.77 2.31
N GLU A 101 -11.82 6.87 3.00
CA GLU A 101 -12.39 8.16 2.66
C GLU A 101 -11.97 8.60 1.26
N TYR A 102 -10.69 8.47 0.96
CA TYR A 102 -10.16 8.87 -0.34
C TYR A 102 -10.66 7.96 -1.45
N LYS A 103 -10.79 6.67 -1.19
CA LYS A 103 -11.38 5.72 -2.14
C LYS A 103 -12.79 6.16 -2.54
N SER A 104 -13.60 6.57 -1.57
CA SER A 104 -14.95 7.06 -1.83
C SER A 104 -14.93 8.31 -2.70
N LYS A 105 -14.01 9.23 -2.42
CA LYS A 105 -13.83 10.44 -3.21
C LYS A 105 -13.43 10.13 -4.65
N VAL A 106 -12.50 9.20 -4.84
CA VAL A 106 -12.06 8.78 -6.18
C VAL A 106 -13.21 8.13 -6.94
N ALA A 107 -13.96 7.27 -6.29
CA ALA A 107 -15.12 6.62 -6.89
C ALA A 107 -16.15 7.66 -7.34
N GLU A 108 -16.39 8.66 -6.50
CA GLU A 108 -17.31 9.76 -6.84
C GLU A 108 -16.82 10.57 -8.03
N GLU A 109 -15.53 10.90 -8.07
CA GLU A 109 -14.93 11.66 -9.16
C GLU A 109 -14.93 10.91 -10.49
N LEU A 110 -14.68 9.60 -10.44
CA LEU A 110 -14.66 8.76 -11.63
C LEU A 110 -16.04 8.22 -12.01
N GLY A 111 -17.02 8.42 -11.14
CA GLY A 111 -18.40 8.07 -11.40
C GLY A 111 -18.65 6.58 -11.53
N ASP A 112 -19.62 6.22 -12.35
CA ASP A 112 -20.08 4.84 -12.50
C ASP A 112 -19.01 3.90 -13.00
N TRP A 113 -17.99 4.42 -13.65
CA TRP A 113 -16.90 3.62 -14.18
C TRP A 113 -16.18 2.82 -13.10
N VAL A 114 -16.06 3.38 -11.91
CA VAL A 114 -15.39 2.75 -10.78
C VAL A 114 -16.31 1.79 -10.04
N HIS A 115 -17.60 2.07 -10.04
CA HIS A 115 -18.60 1.28 -9.31
C HIS A 115 -19.07 0.05 -10.07
N ASP A 116 -18.92 0.05 -11.38
CA ASP A 116 -19.28 -1.08 -12.22
C ASP A 116 -18.18 -2.13 -12.24
#